data_55cd621fc3dca6888d43ad7df238f10a
#
_entry.id   55cd621fc3dca6888d43ad7df238f10a
#
_cell.length_a   1.000
_cell.length_b   1.000
_cell.length_c   1.000
_cell.angle_alpha   90.00
_cell.angle_beta   90.00
_cell.angle_gamma   90.00
#
_symmetry.space_group_name_H-M   'P 1'
#
loop_
_entity.id
_entity.type
_entity.pdbx_description
1 polymer ?
#
loop_
_entity_poly.entity_id
_entity_poly.type
_entity_poly.pdbx_seq_one_letter_code
_entity_poly.pdbx_strand_id
1 'polypeptide(L)'
;MKIFIEKINDVVKNAFEELGYERETGRVNVSNRPDLCQYQCNGALANAKKHKKAPMIIAQEVVEKLNDNKMFSKLEAVAPGFINMNINDEFLIDYVNEMKKDENYGVSKATEVKKIVVDYGGANVAKPLHIGRSEERRVGKE
;
A
#
# COMPACT_ATOMS: atom_id res chain seq x y z
N MET A 1 -9.41 5.07 -13.21
CA MET A 1 -9.18 3.73 -12.57
C MET A 1 -8.62 3.92 -11.18
N LYS A 2 -8.95 3.08 -10.18
CA LYS A 2 -8.29 3.13 -8.86
C LYS A 2 -6.91 2.51 -8.93
N ILE A 3 -5.92 3.11 -8.27
CA ILE A 3 -4.59 2.52 -8.15
C ILE A 3 -4.64 1.20 -7.35
N PHE A 4 -3.70 0.32 -7.61
CA PHE A 4 -3.73 -1.06 -7.10
C PHE A 4 -3.88 -1.16 -5.58
N ILE A 5 -3.06 -0.40 -4.85
CA ILE A 5 -3.10 -0.40 -3.38
C ILE A 5 -4.43 0.11 -2.82
N GLU A 6 -5.14 1.00 -3.53
CA GLU A 6 -6.47 1.48 -3.12
C GLU A 6 -7.52 0.39 -3.26
N LYS A 7 -7.43 -0.48 -4.28
CA LYS A 7 -8.31 -1.64 -4.39
C LYS A 7 -8.13 -2.59 -3.21
N ILE A 8 -6.89 -2.83 -2.79
CA ILE A 8 -6.58 -3.67 -1.61
C ILE A 8 -7.11 -2.99 -0.33
N ASN A 9 -6.85 -1.70 -0.18
CA ASN A 9 -7.33 -0.91 0.96
C ASN A 9 -8.84 -0.99 1.11
N ASP A 10 -9.60 -0.85 0.02
CA ASP A 10 -11.06 -0.91 0.06
C ASP A 10 -11.54 -2.26 0.60
N VAL A 11 -10.95 -3.35 0.15
CA VAL A 11 -11.32 -4.70 0.58
C VAL A 11 -11.02 -4.91 2.06
N VAL A 12 -9.83 -4.54 2.52
CA VAL A 12 -9.41 -4.71 3.92
C VAL A 12 -10.19 -3.77 4.84
N LYS A 13 -10.37 -2.51 4.47
CA LYS A 13 -11.17 -1.54 5.22
C LYS A 13 -12.62 -1.99 5.38
N ASN A 14 -13.22 -2.53 4.32
CA ASN A 14 -14.58 -3.07 4.40
C ASN A 14 -14.66 -4.25 5.38
N ALA A 15 -13.66 -5.14 5.38
CA ALA A 15 -13.63 -6.25 6.33
C ALA A 15 -13.54 -5.77 7.79
N PHE A 16 -12.74 -4.74 8.09
CA PHE A 16 -12.70 -4.13 9.41
C PHE A 16 -14.07 -3.55 9.80
N GLU A 17 -14.71 -2.79 8.91
CA GLU A 17 -16.01 -2.18 9.14
C GLU A 17 -17.11 -3.22 9.39
N GLU A 18 -17.18 -4.27 8.58
CA GLU A 18 -18.15 -5.36 8.73
C GLU A 18 -17.99 -6.16 10.03
N LEU A 19 -16.77 -6.20 10.58
CA LEU A 19 -16.49 -6.81 11.89
C LEU A 19 -16.72 -5.84 13.06
N GLY A 20 -17.17 -4.61 12.78
CA GLY A 20 -17.44 -3.59 13.81
C GLY A 20 -16.21 -2.81 14.28
N TYR A 21 -15.10 -2.89 13.54
CA TYR A 21 -13.88 -2.12 13.80
C TYR A 21 -13.87 -0.81 13.01
N GLU A 22 -12.95 0.07 13.35
CA GLU A 22 -12.80 1.33 12.62
C GLU A 22 -12.28 1.09 11.20
N ARG A 23 -13.06 1.47 10.20
CA ARG A 23 -12.76 1.31 8.78
C ARG A 23 -11.36 1.81 8.42
N GLU A 24 -10.99 3.01 8.88
CA GLU A 24 -9.73 3.64 8.50
C GLU A 24 -8.49 2.95 9.06
N THR A 25 -8.64 2.13 10.10
CA THR A 25 -7.54 1.33 10.63
C THR A 25 -7.14 0.18 9.70
N GLY A 26 -8.04 -0.26 8.82
CA GLY A 26 -7.79 -1.27 7.80
C GLY A 26 -6.86 -0.83 6.66
N ARG A 27 -6.05 0.21 6.88
CA ARG A 27 -5.09 0.70 5.90
C ARG A 27 -3.95 -0.30 5.69
N VAL A 28 -3.70 -0.57 4.42
CA VAL A 28 -2.65 -1.48 3.96
C VAL A 28 -1.45 -0.68 3.46
N ASN A 29 -0.27 -1.15 3.79
CA ASN A 29 1.00 -0.59 3.31
C ASN A 29 1.79 -1.67 2.58
N VAL A 30 2.70 -1.23 1.69
CA VAL A 30 3.70 -2.13 1.12
C VAL A 30 4.60 -2.62 2.25
N SER A 31 4.87 -3.91 2.26
CA SER A 31 5.70 -4.51 3.31
C SER A 31 7.16 -4.04 3.22
N ASN A 32 7.75 -3.74 4.37
CA ASN A 32 9.21 -3.51 4.47
C ASN A 32 10.02 -4.81 4.44
N ARG A 33 9.35 -5.96 4.47
CA ARG A 33 9.92 -7.30 4.43
C ARG A 33 9.32 -8.09 3.28
N PRO A 34 9.74 -7.81 2.03
CA PRO A 34 9.20 -8.46 0.83
C PRO A 34 9.46 -9.97 0.79
N ASP A 35 10.43 -10.43 1.57
CA ASP A 35 10.71 -11.85 1.82
C ASP A 35 9.61 -12.58 2.59
N LEU A 36 8.80 -11.85 3.37
CA LEU A 36 7.71 -12.40 4.18
C LEU A 36 6.34 -12.21 3.54
N CYS A 37 6.08 -11.02 3.02
CA CYS A 37 4.80 -10.66 2.39
C CYS A 37 4.95 -9.43 1.50
N GLN A 38 4.01 -9.28 0.57
CA GLN A 38 3.97 -8.11 -0.33
C GLN A 38 3.35 -6.88 0.36
N TYR A 39 2.28 -7.09 1.11
CA TYR A 39 1.52 -6.05 1.80
C TYR A 39 1.27 -6.42 3.26
N GLN A 40 1.10 -5.40 4.08
CA GLN A 40 0.86 -5.58 5.51
C GLN A 40 -0.15 -4.56 6.03
N CYS A 41 -1.02 -5.01 6.95
CA CYS A 41 -1.94 -4.16 7.70
C CYS A 41 -1.68 -4.33 9.20
N ASN A 42 -1.62 -3.22 9.92
CA ASN A 42 -1.44 -3.18 11.39
C ASN A 42 -2.69 -2.68 12.14
N GLY A 43 -3.83 -2.64 11.46
CA GLY A 43 -5.09 -2.13 12.00
C GLY A 43 -5.60 -2.86 13.24
N ALA A 44 -5.26 -4.14 13.39
CA ALA A 44 -5.61 -4.91 14.58
C ALA A 44 -4.98 -4.34 15.86
N LEU A 45 -3.73 -3.86 15.78
CA LEU A 45 -3.06 -3.20 16.90
C LEU A 45 -3.76 -1.90 17.32
N ALA A 46 -4.21 -1.11 16.33
CA ALA A 46 -4.92 0.14 16.58
C ALA A 46 -6.28 -0.08 17.27
N ASN A 47 -6.98 -1.16 16.91
CA ASN A 47 -8.30 -1.48 17.47
C ASN A 47 -8.26 -2.22 18.81
N ALA A 48 -7.15 -2.89 19.14
CA ALA A 48 -7.02 -3.75 20.31
C ALA A 48 -7.38 -3.04 21.62
N LYS A 49 -6.84 -1.85 21.82
CA LYS A 49 -7.07 -1.05 23.05
C LYS A 49 -8.52 -0.59 23.17
N LYS A 50 -9.11 -0.14 22.08
CA LYS A 50 -10.48 0.39 22.03
C LYS A 50 -11.52 -0.72 22.27
N HIS A 51 -11.31 -1.86 21.65
CA HIS A 51 -12.24 -3.00 21.72
C HIS A 51 -11.91 -3.99 22.85
N LYS A 52 -10.86 -3.71 23.66
CA LYS A 52 -10.41 -4.58 24.75
C LYS A 52 -10.21 -6.04 24.32
N LYS A 53 -9.73 -6.23 23.11
CA LYS A 53 -9.40 -7.53 22.52
C LYS A 53 -7.89 -7.62 22.25
N ALA A 54 -7.35 -8.84 22.32
CA ALA A 54 -5.98 -9.07 21.90
C ALA A 54 -5.82 -8.76 20.39
N PRO A 55 -4.76 -8.04 19.98
CA PRO A 55 -4.57 -7.68 18.56
C PRO A 55 -4.55 -8.89 17.64
N MET A 56 -3.99 -10.01 18.11
CA MET A 56 -3.92 -11.26 17.37
C MET A 56 -5.29 -11.84 17.06
N ILE A 57 -6.24 -11.71 18.00
CA ILE A 57 -7.63 -12.17 17.79
C ILE A 57 -8.29 -11.34 16.69
N ILE A 58 -8.14 -10.02 16.74
CA ILE A 58 -8.69 -9.12 15.72
C ILE A 58 -8.07 -9.44 14.34
N ALA A 59 -6.75 -9.65 14.29
CA ALA A 59 -6.07 -10.01 13.05
C ALA A 59 -6.61 -11.34 12.47
N GLN A 60 -6.84 -12.33 13.30
CA GLN A 60 -7.42 -13.61 12.89
C GLN A 60 -8.86 -13.46 12.38
N GLU A 61 -9.71 -12.69 13.05
CA GLU A 61 -11.07 -12.41 12.60
C GLU A 61 -11.08 -11.77 11.20
N VAL A 62 -10.17 -10.82 10.94
CA VAL A 62 -10.04 -10.19 9.62
C VAL A 62 -9.54 -11.18 8.56
N VAL A 63 -8.54 -12.00 8.90
CA VAL A 63 -8.04 -13.04 8.00
C VAL A 63 -9.12 -14.04 7.64
N GLU A 64 -9.90 -14.52 8.61
CA GLU A 64 -11.03 -15.42 8.37
C GLU A 64 -12.10 -14.77 7.48
N LYS A 65 -12.41 -13.50 7.73
CA LYS A 65 -13.37 -12.74 6.91
C LYS A 65 -12.93 -12.61 5.45
N LEU A 66 -11.65 -12.51 5.20
CA LEU A 66 -11.06 -12.32 3.87
C LEU A 66 -10.60 -13.63 3.20
N ASN A 67 -10.70 -14.78 3.89
CA ASN A 67 -10.13 -16.05 3.43
C ASN A 67 -10.68 -16.50 2.07
N ASP A 68 -11.94 -16.22 1.76
CA ASP A 68 -12.57 -16.58 0.48
C ASP A 68 -12.38 -15.51 -0.62
N ASN A 69 -11.68 -14.44 -0.33
CA ASN A 69 -11.45 -13.37 -1.30
C ASN A 69 -10.33 -13.74 -2.27
N LYS A 70 -10.68 -13.92 -3.54
CA LYS A 70 -9.78 -14.31 -4.62
C LYS A 70 -8.65 -13.32 -4.91
N MET A 71 -8.68 -12.13 -4.33
CA MET A 71 -7.61 -11.13 -4.46
C MET A 71 -6.30 -11.62 -3.83
N PHE A 72 -6.40 -12.44 -2.78
CA PHE A 72 -5.25 -12.86 -1.99
C PHE A 72 -4.85 -14.31 -2.30
N SER A 73 -3.56 -14.54 -2.50
CA SER A 73 -2.98 -15.89 -2.56
C SER A 73 -2.57 -16.40 -1.19
N LYS A 74 -2.25 -15.47 -0.28
CA LYS A 74 -1.90 -15.77 1.12
C LYS A 74 -2.37 -14.65 2.03
N LEU A 75 -3.03 -15.03 3.13
CA LEU A 75 -3.40 -14.17 4.24
C LEU A 75 -2.95 -14.82 5.54
N GLU A 76 -2.27 -14.09 6.38
CA GLU A 76 -1.71 -14.62 7.62
C GLU A 76 -1.74 -13.58 8.73
N ALA A 77 -2.30 -13.96 9.88
CA ALA A 77 -2.19 -13.16 11.10
C ALA A 77 -0.88 -13.50 11.80
N VAL A 78 -0.04 -12.51 12.02
CA VAL A 78 1.30 -12.68 12.61
C VAL A 78 1.43 -11.81 13.88
N ALA A 79 2.04 -12.39 14.90
CA ALA A 79 2.26 -11.68 16.16
C ALA A 79 3.07 -10.38 15.96
N PRO A 80 2.73 -9.30 16.66
CA PRO A 80 1.72 -9.19 17.73
C PRO A 80 0.29 -8.89 17.25
N GLY A 81 0.01 -8.81 15.96
CA GLY A 81 -1.30 -8.50 15.37
C GLY A 81 -1.18 -7.88 13.99
N PHE A 82 -0.15 -8.24 13.24
CA PHE A 82 -0.02 -7.88 11.83
C PHE A 82 -0.83 -8.83 10.96
N ILE A 83 -1.33 -8.30 9.86
CA ILE A 83 -1.94 -9.09 8.79
C ILE A 83 -1.05 -9.00 7.58
N ASN A 84 -0.39 -10.10 7.25
CA ASN A 84 0.46 -10.23 6.08
C ASN A 84 -0.34 -10.74 4.88
N MET A 85 -0.13 -10.14 3.72
CA MET A 85 -0.91 -10.39 2.52
C MET A 85 -0.02 -10.57 1.30
N ASN A 86 -0.31 -11.61 0.52
CA ASN A 86 0.21 -11.76 -0.83
C ASN A 86 -0.96 -11.76 -1.82
N ILE A 87 -0.77 -11.13 -2.95
CA ILE A 87 -1.80 -10.99 -3.97
C ILE A 87 -1.78 -12.20 -4.90
N ASN A 88 -2.95 -12.59 -5.37
CA ASN A 88 -3.10 -13.63 -6.37
C ASN A 88 -2.63 -13.11 -7.74
N ASP A 89 -1.83 -13.90 -8.44
CA ASP A 89 -1.30 -13.55 -9.74
C ASP A 89 -2.40 -13.32 -10.79
N GLU A 90 -3.49 -14.11 -10.75
CA GLU A 90 -4.63 -13.91 -11.63
C GLU A 90 -5.26 -12.52 -11.45
N PHE A 91 -5.42 -12.08 -10.20
CA PHE A 91 -5.94 -10.75 -9.89
C PHE A 91 -5.00 -9.65 -10.39
N LEU A 92 -3.70 -9.85 -10.28
CA LEU A 92 -2.69 -8.92 -10.80
C LEU A 92 -2.73 -8.84 -12.33
N ILE A 93 -2.86 -9.98 -13.00
CA ILE A 93 -2.99 -10.05 -14.46
C ILE A 93 -4.24 -9.29 -14.93
N ASP A 94 -5.38 -9.50 -14.28
CA ASP A 94 -6.62 -8.81 -14.60
C ASP A 94 -6.49 -7.30 -14.41
N TYR A 95 -5.85 -6.86 -13.34
CA TYR A 95 -5.57 -5.45 -13.09
C TYR A 95 -4.70 -4.83 -14.18
N VAL A 96 -3.63 -5.51 -14.60
CA VAL A 96 -2.75 -5.03 -15.68
C VAL A 96 -3.50 -4.97 -17.02
N ASN A 97 -4.37 -5.94 -17.30
CA ASN A 97 -5.20 -5.94 -18.48
C ASN A 97 -6.24 -4.81 -18.49
N GLU A 98 -6.81 -4.48 -17.33
CA GLU A 98 -7.68 -3.31 -17.14
C GLU A 98 -6.89 -2.01 -17.35
N MET A 99 -5.67 -1.93 -16.80
CA MET A 99 -4.77 -0.79 -16.94
C MET A 99 -4.40 -0.50 -18.40
N LYS A 100 -4.18 -1.54 -19.22
CA LYS A 100 -3.91 -1.41 -20.66
C LYS A 100 -5.06 -0.80 -21.45
N LYS A 101 -6.30 -0.93 -20.98
CA LYS A 101 -7.50 -0.38 -21.62
C LYS A 101 -7.77 1.06 -21.21
N ASP A 102 -7.15 1.52 -20.13
CA ASP A 102 -7.29 2.89 -19.64
C ASP A 102 -6.33 3.82 -20.38
N GLU A 103 -6.83 4.91 -20.97
CA GLU A 103 -6.03 5.92 -21.68
C GLU A 103 -4.90 6.51 -20.84
N ASN A 104 -5.06 6.54 -19.52
CA ASN A 104 -4.05 7.06 -18.59
C ASN A 104 -3.23 5.94 -17.90
N TYR A 105 -3.34 4.70 -18.37
CA TYR A 105 -2.62 3.56 -17.79
C TYR A 105 -2.76 3.44 -16.26
N GLY A 106 -3.96 3.68 -15.74
CA GLY A 106 -4.25 3.59 -14.31
C GLY A 106 -3.84 4.82 -13.49
N VAL A 107 -3.28 5.84 -14.12
CA VAL A 107 -2.93 7.09 -13.44
C VAL A 107 -4.19 7.94 -13.27
N SER A 108 -4.52 8.30 -12.04
CA SER A 108 -5.64 9.19 -11.75
C SER A 108 -5.36 10.60 -12.24
N LYS A 109 -6.36 11.25 -12.86
CA LYS A 109 -6.25 12.66 -13.17
C LYS A 109 -6.17 13.46 -11.87
N ALA A 110 -5.29 14.46 -11.84
CA ALA A 110 -5.19 15.35 -10.69
C ALA A 110 -6.52 16.10 -10.50
N THR A 111 -7.03 16.14 -9.28
CA THR A 111 -8.22 16.91 -8.90
C THR A 111 -7.92 18.42 -8.84
N GLU A 112 -6.67 18.76 -8.55
CA GLU A 112 -6.15 20.13 -8.59
C GLU A 112 -4.96 20.19 -9.54
N VAL A 113 -5.01 21.16 -10.46
CA VAL A 113 -3.89 21.42 -11.37
C VAL A 113 -2.85 22.26 -10.62
N LYS A 114 -1.68 21.67 -10.37
CA LYS A 114 -0.55 22.38 -9.77
C LYS A 114 0.50 22.66 -10.83
N LYS A 115 1.01 23.89 -10.86
CA LYS A 115 2.17 24.22 -11.66
C LYS A 115 3.43 23.77 -10.94
N ILE A 116 4.08 22.74 -11.47
CA ILE A 116 5.31 22.20 -10.91
C ILE A 116 6.46 22.63 -11.80
N VAL A 117 7.45 23.28 -11.22
CA VAL A 117 8.70 23.60 -11.90
C VAL A 117 9.72 22.57 -11.48
N VAL A 118 10.27 21.83 -12.44
CA VAL A 118 11.31 20.85 -12.20
C VAL A 118 12.61 21.43 -12.75
N ASP A 119 13.58 21.65 -11.87
CA ASP A 119 14.92 22.10 -12.20
C ASP A 119 15.90 20.94 -12.13
N TYR A 120 16.67 20.74 -13.19
CA TYR A 120 17.71 19.71 -13.26
C TYR A 120 19.08 20.34 -13.03
N GLY A 121 19.87 19.81 -12.12
CA GLY A 121 21.28 20.17 -12.01
C GLY A 121 22.02 19.78 -13.28
N GLY A 122 22.43 20.77 -14.06
CA GLY A 122 23.28 20.55 -15.22
C GLY A 122 24.62 19.92 -14.85
N ALA A 123 25.13 19.00 -15.69
CA ALA A 123 26.47 18.49 -15.56
C ALA A 123 27.48 19.64 -15.81
N ASN A 124 28.50 19.72 -14.99
CA ASN A 124 29.64 20.62 -15.27
C ASN A 124 30.49 20.01 -16.37
N VAL A 125 30.60 20.71 -17.50
CA VAL A 125 31.37 20.23 -18.67
C VAL A 125 32.86 19.97 -18.33
N ALA A 126 33.37 20.66 -17.33
CA ALA A 126 34.80 20.59 -16.95
C ALA A 126 35.11 19.59 -15.82
N LYS A 127 34.12 18.91 -15.23
CA LYS A 127 34.30 18.01 -14.10
C LYS A 127 33.41 16.79 -14.20
N PRO A 128 33.90 15.59 -13.81
CA PRO A 128 33.04 14.41 -13.74
C PRO A 128 31.93 14.60 -12.69
N LEU A 129 30.78 14.02 -12.95
CA LEU A 129 29.67 13.94 -12.00
C LEU A 129 30.11 13.13 -10.77
N HIS A 130 29.88 13.65 -9.58
CA HIS A 130 30.14 12.95 -8.33
C HIS A 130 28.89 12.93 -7.42
N ILE A 131 28.86 12.01 -6.49
CA ILE A 131 27.73 11.71 -5.61
C ILE A 131 27.23 12.94 -4.83
N GLY A 132 28.11 13.81 -4.35
CA GLY A 132 27.73 15.00 -3.58
C GLY A 132 26.78 15.95 -4.31
N ARG A 133 26.77 15.94 -5.63
CA ARG A 133 25.88 16.79 -6.43
C ARG A 133 24.44 16.26 -6.50
N SER A 134 24.25 14.96 -6.41
CA SER A 134 22.94 14.35 -6.29
C SER A 134 22.37 14.50 -4.88
N GLU A 135 23.22 14.54 -3.88
CA GLU A 135 22.86 14.73 -2.47
C GLU A 135 22.40 16.16 -2.19
N GLU A 136 23.09 17.18 -2.68
CA GLU A 136 22.69 18.58 -2.53
C GLU A 136 21.29 18.87 -3.08
N ARG A 137 20.89 18.20 -4.16
CA ARG A 137 19.55 18.34 -4.72
C ARG A 137 18.47 17.70 -3.86
N ARG A 138 18.82 16.69 -3.10
CA ARG A 138 17.93 15.95 -2.26
C ARG A 138 17.70 16.63 -0.92
N VAL A 139 18.71 17.27 -0.37
CA VAL A 139 18.71 17.89 0.96
C VAL A 139 18.34 19.39 0.91
N GLY A 140 18.63 20.07 -0.18
CA GLY A 140 18.44 21.53 -0.28
C GLY A 140 17.04 22.00 -0.66
N LYS A 141 16.01 21.13 -0.63
CA LYS A 141 14.65 21.45 -1.10
C LYS A 141 13.53 20.87 -0.23
N GLU A 142 13.80 20.63 1.01
CA GLU A 142 12.75 20.41 2.00
C GLU A 142 12.17 21.75 2.49
#